data_db38d389c607d96eb3cddfeb45678817
#
_entry.id   db38d389c607d96eb3cddfeb45678817
#
_cell.length_a   1.000
_cell.length_b   1.000
_cell.length_c   1.000
_cell.angle_alpha   90.00
_cell.angle_beta   90.00
_cell.angle_gamma   90.00
#
_symmetry.space_group_name_H-M   'P 1'
#
loop_
_entity.id
_entity.type
_entity.pdbx_description
1 polymer ?
#
loop_
_entity_poly.entity_id
_entity_poly.type
_entity_poly.pdbx_seq_one_letter_code
_entity_poly.pdbx_strand_id
1 'polypeptide(L)'
;MIGKTIGPFEVVEQIAKGSLGILYRAFDKRMRREVALRLFDEDITSHQEAAMQFAFEIELASKVSHPNICNILDVGTHGHQTFVVMELLNGMSLHDRLRKEKTSIDQALDWSRQLSEAVDAIHSEGIIHGFIYPRNVFITNDNQAKLLDIGLSGLQSGILDSILQSDAGEQHAGSEATTHAELQGSLKQSLDLQSPEFLAYQAPELLDEHQHNEVSDVFSLGCVIYEIATGVRAFPGTSPDLVIDAIKTSRPLSPTRLVPFLPISLEQQLYEMLERDPKRRMQSASQILADLQRIRRDRTSISIKTGAHIPAATSNDWPWLFACVSLIVVLAYLIWGREQQTIVVETSNAANSMEVVVPTVLPLTTDVGMELHAVISPHGNQFAYAWQGPNDVSTNIYLRLITSSEPFQLSHSDCTEQFPCWSPDGNRIAFVRVEGHISSIVVISALGGTEQVIYELDGRITSSIDWSADGQHIAFAFRDQKSIGITELNVRNRSIRVLVSDGSLTT
;
A
#
# COMPACT_ATOMS: atom_id res chain seq x y z
N MET A 1 24.46 21.17 21.16
CA MET A 1 25.05 19.87 21.57
C MET A 1 26.21 19.42 20.67
N ILE A 2 26.26 19.81 19.39
CA ILE A 2 27.37 19.46 18.46
C ILE A 2 28.72 19.84 19.03
N GLY A 3 29.72 18.97 18.99
CA GLY A 3 31.05 19.12 19.57
C GLY A 3 31.13 18.90 21.11
N LYS A 4 30.00 18.65 21.79
CA LYS A 4 29.98 18.29 23.22
C LYS A 4 30.08 16.79 23.40
N THR A 5 30.46 16.37 24.60
CA THR A 5 30.56 14.95 24.97
C THR A 5 29.46 14.62 25.95
N ILE A 6 28.73 13.55 25.68
CA ILE A 6 27.71 12.95 26.54
C ILE A 6 28.26 11.58 27.01
N GLY A 7 28.69 11.49 28.28
CA GLY A 7 29.47 10.35 28.73
C GLY A 7 30.71 10.11 27.85
N PRO A 8 30.92 8.92 27.27
CA PRO A 8 32.05 8.64 26.37
C PRO A 8 31.75 9.01 24.89
N PHE A 9 30.57 9.51 24.59
CA PHE A 9 30.09 9.76 23.22
C PHE A 9 30.28 11.20 22.82
N GLU A 10 31.07 11.44 21.79
CA GLU A 10 31.28 12.79 21.22
C GLU A 10 30.21 13.03 20.14
N VAL A 11 29.39 14.06 20.34
CA VAL A 11 28.31 14.42 19.40
C VAL A 11 28.91 15.08 18.15
N VAL A 12 28.73 14.43 17.00
CA VAL A 12 29.27 14.86 15.72
C VAL A 12 28.29 15.75 14.97
N GLU A 13 27.07 15.28 14.78
CA GLU A 13 26.02 16.04 14.07
C GLU A 13 24.62 15.63 14.53
N GLN A 14 23.64 16.48 14.26
CA GLN A 14 22.24 16.17 14.46
C GLN A 14 21.68 15.45 13.21
N ILE A 15 21.14 14.23 13.38
CA ILE A 15 20.51 13.47 12.31
C ILE A 15 19.06 13.89 12.15
N ALA A 16 18.30 13.95 13.27
CA ALA A 16 16.88 14.26 13.25
C ALA A 16 16.44 14.90 14.57
N LYS A 17 15.34 15.64 14.51
CA LYS A 17 14.58 16.05 15.69
C LYS A 17 13.18 15.44 15.55
N GLY A 18 12.81 14.59 16.50
CA GLY A 18 11.52 13.90 16.55
C GLY A 18 10.75 14.27 17.82
N SER A 19 9.58 13.67 17.96
CA SER A 19 8.69 13.84 19.11
C SER A 19 9.27 13.33 20.43
N LEU A 20 10.15 12.34 20.39
CA LEU A 20 10.78 11.76 21.58
C LEU A 20 12.11 12.44 21.96
N GLY A 21 12.52 13.50 21.25
CA GLY A 21 13.79 14.17 21.46
C GLY A 21 14.65 14.24 20.20
N ILE A 22 15.96 14.39 20.37
CA ILE A 22 16.88 14.65 19.29
C ILE A 22 17.80 13.45 19.06
N LEU A 23 17.91 13.03 17.81
CA LEU A 23 18.80 11.96 17.36
C LEU A 23 20.08 12.57 16.80
N TYR A 24 21.22 12.16 17.33
CA TYR A 24 22.54 12.59 16.92
C TYR A 24 23.36 11.44 16.35
N ARG A 25 24.24 11.73 15.41
CA ARG A 25 25.41 10.90 15.13
C ARG A 25 26.49 11.26 16.16
N ALA A 26 27.01 10.27 16.83
CA ALA A 26 28.06 10.43 17.85
C ALA A 26 29.18 9.41 17.63
N PHE A 27 30.35 9.71 18.17
CA PHE A 27 31.50 8.82 18.13
C PHE A 27 31.76 8.25 19.52
N ASP A 28 31.67 6.93 19.66
CA ASP A 28 32.03 6.22 20.89
C ASP A 28 33.55 6.13 21.00
N LYS A 29 34.14 6.90 21.91
CA LYS A 29 35.60 6.96 22.14
C LYS A 29 36.16 5.66 22.72
N ARG A 30 35.35 4.86 23.45
CA ARG A 30 35.76 3.58 24.04
C ARG A 30 35.90 2.49 22.97
N MET A 31 34.85 2.36 22.13
CA MET A 31 34.76 1.31 21.13
C MET A 31 35.26 1.77 19.74
N ARG A 32 35.63 3.05 19.59
CA ARG A 32 36.11 3.66 18.34
C ARG A 32 35.18 3.43 17.15
N ARG A 33 33.89 3.64 17.36
CA ARG A 33 32.86 3.45 16.33
C ARG A 33 31.86 4.60 16.32
N GLU A 34 31.23 4.82 15.18
CA GLU A 34 30.07 5.72 15.08
C GLU A 34 28.82 5.04 15.62
N VAL A 35 27.97 5.80 16.28
CA VAL A 35 26.72 5.36 16.90
C VAL A 35 25.64 6.39 16.67
N ALA A 36 24.38 5.99 16.77
CA ALA A 36 23.26 6.88 16.90
C ALA A 36 22.96 7.09 18.39
N LEU A 37 22.85 8.36 18.82
CA LEU A 37 22.54 8.73 20.18
C LEU A 37 21.25 9.53 20.19
N ARG A 38 20.20 8.99 20.83
CA ARG A 38 18.95 9.71 21.08
C ARG A 38 19.00 10.33 22.47
N LEU A 39 18.82 11.65 22.52
CA LEU A 39 18.66 12.40 23.76
C LEU A 39 17.19 12.75 23.91
N PHE A 40 16.55 12.21 24.94
CA PHE A 40 15.14 12.43 25.22
C PHE A 40 14.90 13.81 25.81
N ASP A 41 13.73 14.39 25.54
CA ASP A 41 13.35 15.66 26.12
C ASP A 41 13.13 15.54 27.64
N GLU A 42 13.47 16.60 28.41
CA GLU A 42 13.41 16.59 29.89
C GLU A 42 12.00 16.28 30.39
N ASP A 43 10.98 16.76 29.69
CA ASP A 43 9.58 16.59 30.07
C ASP A 43 9.15 15.11 30.08
N ILE A 44 9.75 14.28 29.21
CA ILE A 44 9.43 12.86 29.10
C ILE A 44 9.95 12.08 30.32
N THR A 45 11.04 12.52 30.92
CA THR A 45 11.72 11.83 32.03
C THR A 45 11.52 12.55 33.38
N SER A 46 10.71 13.58 33.43
CA SER A 46 10.47 14.38 34.66
C SER A 46 9.69 13.65 35.75
N HIS A 47 8.84 12.67 35.36
CA HIS A 47 8.07 11.87 36.32
C HIS A 47 8.86 10.64 36.72
N GLN A 48 9.20 10.53 38.02
CA GLN A 48 10.07 9.50 38.54
C GLN A 48 9.61 8.05 38.25
N GLU A 49 8.29 7.78 38.33
CA GLU A 49 7.73 6.47 38.04
C GLU A 49 7.81 6.14 36.54
N ALA A 50 7.44 7.07 35.67
CA ALA A 50 7.56 6.90 34.21
C ALA A 50 9.01 6.73 33.77
N ALA A 51 9.96 7.47 34.38
CA ALA A 51 11.37 7.36 34.10
C ALA A 51 11.94 5.99 34.55
N MET A 52 11.49 5.45 35.69
CA MET A 52 11.89 4.12 36.16
C MET A 52 11.32 3.02 35.25
N GLN A 53 10.05 3.10 34.87
CA GLN A 53 9.42 2.17 33.95
C GLN A 53 10.14 2.17 32.59
N PHE A 54 10.39 3.35 32.05
CA PHE A 54 11.13 3.53 30.81
C PHE A 54 12.54 2.93 30.87
N ALA A 55 13.29 3.22 31.94
CA ALA A 55 14.63 2.67 32.12
C ALA A 55 14.62 1.14 32.17
N PHE A 56 13.64 0.57 32.83
CA PHE A 56 13.46 -0.89 32.91
C PHE A 56 13.14 -1.51 31.55
N GLU A 57 12.20 -0.90 30.77
CA GLU A 57 11.84 -1.40 29.44
C GLU A 57 13.01 -1.32 28.45
N ILE A 58 13.75 -0.20 28.46
CA ILE A 58 14.96 -0.05 27.64
C ILE A 58 16.04 -1.06 28.04
N GLU A 59 16.20 -1.35 29.34
CA GLU A 59 17.15 -2.36 29.79
C GLU A 59 16.76 -3.76 29.29
N LEU A 60 15.47 -4.11 29.31
CA LEU A 60 14.99 -5.35 28.71
C LEU A 60 15.23 -5.35 27.19
N ALA A 61 14.88 -4.29 26.52
CA ALA A 61 15.05 -4.15 25.07
C ALA A 61 16.53 -4.24 24.65
N SER A 62 17.46 -3.78 25.49
CA SER A 62 18.89 -3.86 25.21
C SER A 62 19.46 -5.30 25.19
N LYS A 63 18.73 -6.26 25.78
CA LYS A 63 19.10 -7.70 25.77
C LYS A 63 18.71 -8.39 24.47
N VAL A 64 17.78 -7.83 23.71
CA VAL A 64 17.32 -8.39 22.45
C VAL A 64 18.33 -8.07 21.35
N SER A 65 18.94 -9.10 20.78
CA SER A 65 19.83 -8.96 19.63
C SER A 65 19.28 -9.74 18.45
N HIS A 66 18.85 -9.04 17.41
CA HIS A 66 18.26 -9.63 16.23
C HIS A 66 18.64 -8.81 14.97
N PRO A 67 18.89 -9.44 13.81
CA PRO A 67 19.30 -8.74 12.59
C PRO A 67 18.29 -7.68 12.12
N ASN A 68 17.00 -7.89 12.41
CA ASN A 68 15.92 -7.00 12.00
C ASN A 68 15.43 -6.06 13.13
N ILE A 69 16.22 -5.91 14.18
CA ILE A 69 16.01 -4.95 15.27
C ILE A 69 17.19 -3.99 15.31
N CYS A 70 16.95 -2.72 15.58
CA CYS A 70 18.00 -1.75 15.84
C CYS A 70 18.56 -1.99 17.25
N ASN A 71 19.81 -2.45 17.33
CA ASN A 71 20.43 -2.82 18.60
C ASN A 71 20.67 -1.61 19.49
N ILE A 72 20.21 -1.70 20.74
CA ILE A 72 20.55 -0.75 21.79
C ILE A 72 21.94 -1.13 22.34
N LEU A 73 22.87 -0.19 22.36
CA LEU A 73 24.28 -0.37 22.70
C LEU A 73 24.62 0.11 24.11
N ASP A 74 23.96 1.19 24.55
CA ASP A 74 24.16 1.78 25.86
C ASP A 74 22.96 2.67 26.25
N VAL A 75 22.75 2.86 27.54
CA VAL A 75 21.72 3.73 28.12
C VAL A 75 22.35 4.51 29.25
N GLY A 76 21.98 5.78 29.39
CA GLY A 76 22.49 6.61 30.46
C GLY A 76 21.74 7.91 30.66
N THR A 77 22.25 8.73 31.56
CA THR A 77 21.72 10.05 31.86
C THR A 77 22.78 11.12 31.64
N HIS A 78 22.38 12.29 31.14
CA HIS A 78 23.20 13.47 31.00
C HIS A 78 22.46 14.67 31.60
N GLY A 79 22.85 15.10 32.78
CA GLY A 79 22.08 16.05 33.57
C GLY A 79 20.76 15.39 34.03
N HIS A 80 19.63 15.96 33.62
CA HIS A 80 18.30 15.42 33.88
C HIS A 80 17.69 14.67 32.70
N GLN A 81 18.40 14.57 31.57
CA GLN A 81 17.92 13.93 30.36
C GLN A 81 18.46 12.51 30.25
N THR A 82 17.58 11.58 29.90
CA THR A 82 17.97 10.21 29.52
C THR A 82 18.45 10.19 28.07
N PHE A 83 19.47 9.39 27.79
CA PHE A 83 19.88 9.09 26.43
C PHE A 83 19.98 7.59 26.18
N VAL A 84 19.72 7.21 24.95
CA VAL A 84 19.88 5.84 24.45
C VAL A 84 20.85 5.87 23.27
N VAL A 85 21.82 4.97 23.31
CA VAL A 85 22.78 4.77 22.23
C VAL A 85 22.46 3.50 21.48
N MET A 86 22.40 3.60 20.16
CA MET A 86 22.04 2.49 19.28
C MET A 86 22.99 2.40 18.09
N GLU A 87 22.94 1.33 17.36
CA GLU A 87 23.69 1.19 16.12
C GLU A 87 23.32 2.28 15.13
N LEU A 88 24.32 2.84 14.43
CA LEU A 88 24.10 3.81 13.38
C LEU A 88 23.72 3.09 12.09
N LEU A 89 22.52 3.34 11.60
CA LEU A 89 22.00 2.71 10.39
C LEU A 89 22.21 3.61 9.16
N ASN A 90 22.53 3.00 8.02
CA ASN A 90 22.65 3.67 6.73
C ASN A 90 21.48 3.26 5.83
N GLY A 91 20.65 4.21 5.42
CA GLY A 91 19.44 3.96 4.63
C GLY A 91 18.40 5.06 4.85
N MET A 92 17.13 4.65 4.91
CA MET A 92 16.02 5.57 5.15
C MET A 92 14.86 4.90 5.86
N SER A 93 13.91 5.69 6.39
CA SER A 93 12.69 5.15 6.97
C SER A 93 11.84 4.43 5.90
N LEU A 94 11.05 3.44 6.32
CA LEU A 94 10.08 2.80 5.43
C LEU A 94 9.07 3.82 4.87
N HIS A 95 8.69 4.80 5.68
CA HIS A 95 7.84 5.91 5.24
C HIS A 95 8.43 6.63 4.01
N ASP A 96 9.69 7.01 4.07
CA ASP A 96 10.36 7.70 2.96
C ASP A 96 10.59 6.78 1.77
N ARG A 97 10.86 5.49 2.04
CA ARG A 97 11.06 4.48 1.01
C ARG A 97 9.81 4.25 0.17
N LEU A 98 8.65 4.10 0.81
CA LEU A 98 7.36 3.89 0.13
C LEU A 98 6.90 5.11 -0.69
N ARG A 99 7.32 6.31 -0.29
CA ARG A 99 7.04 7.53 -1.05
C ARG A 99 7.92 7.69 -2.29
N LYS A 100 9.13 7.13 -2.28
CA LYS A 100 10.08 7.24 -3.40
C LYS A 100 9.80 6.24 -4.50
N GLU A 101 9.50 5.00 -4.14
CA GLU A 101 9.39 3.90 -5.09
C GLU A 101 8.33 2.90 -4.67
N LYS A 102 7.67 2.30 -5.66
CA LYS A 102 6.76 1.17 -5.43
C LYS A 102 7.55 -0.07 -5.03
N THR A 103 7.05 -0.79 -4.06
CA THR A 103 7.64 -2.04 -3.59
C THR A 103 7.22 -3.18 -4.51
N SER A 104 8.17 -4.03 -4.91
CA SER A 104 7.83 -5.28 -5.60
C SER A 104 7.21 -6.29 -4.63
N ILE A 105 6.43 -7.25 -5.13
CA ILE A 105 5.80 -8.26 -4.29
C ILE A 105 6.84 -9.09 -3.53
N ASP A 106 7.98 -9.40 -4.16
CA ASP A 106 9.05 -10.16 -3.51
C ASP A 106 9.72 -9.36 -2.39
N GLN A 107 9.94 -8.06 -2.59
CA GLN A 107 10.41 -7.17 -1.52
C GLN A 107 9.37 -7.04 -0.41
N ALA A 108 8.09 -6.90 -0.76
CA ALA A 108 7.01 -6.82 0.22
C ALA A 108 6.98 -8.07 1.11
N LEU A 109 7.05 -9.26 0.53
CA LEU A 109 7.09 -10.52 1.26
C LEU A 109 8.35 -10.66 2.11
N ASP A 110 9.51 -10.20 1.61
CA ASP A 110 10.77 -10.29 2.34
C ASP A 110 10.80 -9.33 3.55
N TRP A 111 10.40 -8.07 3.37
CA TRP A 111 10.31 -7.11 4.48
C TRP A 111 9.24 -7.51 5.50
N SER A 112 8.08 -8.04 5.03
CA SER A 112 7.04 -8.56 5.91
C SER A 112 7.56 -9.69 6.80
N ARG A 113 8.34 -10.62 6.23
CA ARG A 113 8.99 -11.70 6.98
C ARG A 113 9.98 -11.13 8.01
N GLN A 114 10.87 -10.23 7.58
CA GLN A 114 11.89 -9.62 8.44
C GLN A 114 11.28 -8.88 9.63
N LEU A 115 10.21 -8.11 9.39
CA LEU A 115 9.50 -7.39 10.46
C LEU A 115 8.76 -8.35 11.39
N SER A 116 8.15 -9.40 10.84
CA SER A 116 7.50 -10.42 11.67
C SER A 116 8.51 -11.19 12.53
N GLU A 117 9.71 -11.48 12.01
CA GLU A 117 10.81 -12.07 12.79
C GLU A 117 11.27 -11.13 13.93
N ALA A 118 11.35 -9.83 13.67
CA ALA A 118 11.68 -8.84 14.69
C ALA A 118 10.62 -8.79 15.80
N VAL A 119 9.34 -8.73 15.43
CA VAL A 119 8.23 -8.69 16.39
C VAL A 119 8.16 -10.00 17.19
N ASP A 120 8.33 -11.16 16.56
CA ASP A 120 8.36 -12.46 17.25
C ASP A 120 9.52 -12.54 18.27
N ALA A 121 10.69 -12.00 17.90
CA ALA A 121 11.85 -11.97 18.79
C ALA A 121 11.61 -11.11 20.05
N ILE A 122 10.98 -9.92 19.93
CA ILE A 122 10.68 -9.08 21.10
C ILE A 122 9.56 -9.67 21.97
N HIS A 123 8.51 -10.24 21.34
CA HIS A 123 7.43 -10.90 22.06
C HIS A 123 7.91 -12.13 22.83
N SER A 124 8.89 -12.88 22.31
CA SER A 124 9.52 -14.02 22.99
C SER A 124 10.23 -13.64 24.30
N GLU A 125 10.68 -12.39 24.41
CA GLU A 125 11.29 -11.81 25.61
C GLU A 125 10.26 -11.06 26.48
N GLY A 126 8.97 -11.16 26.15
CA GLY A 126 7.88 -10.50 26.89
C GLY A 126 7.83 -8.99 26.68
N ILE A 127 8.45 -8.48 25.62
CA ILE A 127 8.47 -7.06 25.29
C ILE A 127 7.37 -6.76 24.25
N ILE A 128 6.56 -5.74 24.52
CA ILE A 128 5.57 -5.21 23.60
C ILE A 128 6.15 -3.96 22.95
N HIS A 129 6.06 -3.86 21.63
CA HIS A 129 6.59 -2.71 20.91
C HIS A 129 5.74 -1.47 21.08
N GLY A 130 4.44 -1.55 20.80
CA GLY A 130 3.46 -0.47 20.93
C GLY A 130 3.53 0.65 19.87
N PHE A 131 4.63 0.75 19.12
CA PHE A 131 4.92 1.83 18.17
C PHE A 131 5.29 1.32 16.77
N ILE A 132 4.60 0.30 16.27
CA ILE A 132 4.88 -0.25 14.94
C ILE A 132 4.17 0.59 13.89
N TYR A 133 4.93 1.43 13.16
CA TYR A 133 4.48 2.24 12.02
C TYR A 133 5.65 2.59 11.11
N PRO A 134 5.45 3.05 9.87
CA PRO A 134 6.53 3.15 8.87
C PRO A 134 7.71 4.07 9.22
N ARG A 135 7.54 5.03 10.15
CA ARG A 135 8.67 5.86 10.60
C ARG A 135 9.59 5.14 11.58
N ASN A 136 9.07 4.13 12.30
CA ASN A 136 9.83 3.27 13.20
C ASN A 136 10.32 1.97 12.54
N VAL A 137 10.22 1.90 11.22
CA VAL A 137 10.85 0.87 10.41
C VAL A 137 11.90 1.52 9.50
N PHE A 138 13.11 1.00 9.52
CA PHE A 138 14.23 1.50 8.73
C PHE A 138 14.64 0.48 7.68
N ILE A 139 14.80 0.92 6.44
CA ILE A 139 15.31 0.11 5.34
C ILE A 139 16.75 0.50 5.09
N THR A 140 17.66 -0.44 5.33
CA THR A 140 19.09 -0.23 5.11
C THR A 140 19.42 -0.21 3.62
N ASN A 141 20.61 0.28 3.27
CA ASN A 141 21.09 0.26 1.89
C ASN A 141 21.23 -1.18 1.32
N ASP A 142 21.42 -2.17 2.21
CA ASP A 142 21.44 -3.61 1.85
C ASP A 142 20.04 -4.23 1.81
N ASN A 143 19.00 -3.39 1.77
CA ASN A 143 17.59 -3.79 1.68
C ASN A 143 17.07 -4.63 2.85
N GLN A 144 17.67 -4.49 4.04
CA GLN A 144 17.19 -5.10 5.28
C GLN A 144 16.23 -4.16 5.99
N ALA A 145 15.10 -4.71 6.46
CA ALA A 145 14.19 -4.00 7.34
C ALA A 145 14.65 -4.15 8.80
N LYS A 146 14.73 -3.04 9.52
CA LYS A 146 15.05 -3.00 10.95
C LYS A 146 13.97 -2.24 11.72
N LEU A 147 13.48 -2.84 12.78
CA LEU A 147 12.53 -2.23 13.69
C LEU A 147 13.27 -1.33 14.67
N LEU A 148 12.82 -0.09 14.82
CA LEU A 148 13.40 0.94 15.69
C LEU A 148 12.56 1.08 16.96
N ASP A 149 13.09 1.75 17.97
CA ASP A 149 12.35 2.30 19.11
C ASP A 149 11.62 1.25 19.97
N ILE A 150 12.22 0.07 20.14
CA ILE A 150 11.71 -0.96 21.06
C ILE A 150 11.86 -0.52 22.53
N GLY A 151 10.94 -0.94 23.39
CA GLY A 151 10.97 -0.62 24.83
C GLY A 151 10.46 0.79 25.16
N LEU A 152 9.66 1.39 24.29
CA LEU A 152 9.04 2.71 24.52
C LEU A 152 7.55 2.64 24.88
N SER A 153 6.97 1.44 24.95
CA SER A 153 5.53 1.25 25.22
C SER A 153 5.09 1.81 26.59
N GLY A 154 5.93 1.70 27.61
CA GLY A 154 5.65 2.25 28.93
C GLY A 154 5.65 3.77 29.00
N LEU A 155 6.44 4.44 28.17
CA LEU A 155 6.37 5.90 28.06
C LEU A 155 4.98 6.36 27.59
N GLN A 156 4.39 5.65 26.63
CA GLN A 156 3.07 5.99 26.12
C GLN A 156 1.99 5.76 27.18
N SER A 157 1.99 4.62 27.85
CA SER A 157 1.04 4.30 28.93
C SER A 157 1.14 5.30 30.06
N GLY A 158 2.34 5.60 30.55
CA GLY A 158 2.57 6.55 31.66
C GLY A 158 2.17 7.99 31.30
N ILE A 159 2.43 8.43 30.08
CA ILE A 159 2.01 9.75 29.59
C ILE A 159 0.50 9.81 29.42
N LEU A 160 -0.12 8.77 28.85
CA LEU A 160 -1.58 8.71 28.71
C LEU A 160 -2.30 8.68 30.06
N ASP A 161 -1.83 7.86 30.99
CA ASP A 161 -2.39 7.80 32.35
C ASP A 161 -2.28 9.13 33.09
N SER A 162 -1.17 9.86 32.95
CA SER A 162 -1.00 11.18 33.54
C SER A 162 -1.97 12.21 32.93
N ILE A 163 -2.27 12.08 31.64
CA ILE A 163 -3.22 12.92 30.92
C ILE A 163 -4.67 12.66 31.39
N LEU A 164 -5.05 11.38 31.53
CA LEU A 164 -6.41 10.97 31.92
C LEU A 164 -6.70 11.26 33.40
N GLN A 165 -5.72 11.10 34.27
CA GLN A 165 -5.90 11.41 35.70
C GLN A 165 -6.08 12.90 35.97
N SER A 166 -5.55 13.77 35.12
CA SER A 166 -5.74 15.22 35.26
C SER A 166 -7.11 15.70 34.80
N ASP A 167 -7.69 15.09 33.76
CA ASP A 167 -9.06 15.42 33.31
C ASP A 167 -10.12 15.01 34.36
N ALA A 168 -9.82 14.02 35.21
CA ALA A 168 -10.69 13.59 36.30
C ALA A 168 -10.58 14.47 37.58
N GLY A 169 -9.51 15.28 37.68
CA GLY A 169 -9.20 16.10 38.87
C GLY A 169 -9.65 17.57 38.83
N GLU A 170 -10.14 18.06 37.70
CA GLU A 170 -10.42 19.51 37.50
C GLU A 170 -11.62 20.09 38.26
N GLN A 171 -12.24 19.35 39.17
CA GLN A 171 -13.33 19.93 39.99
C GLN A 171 -12.88 20.65 41.31
N HIS A 172 -11.63 20.54 41.72
CA HIS A 172 -11.16 21.16 42.97
C HIS A 172 -9.68 21.46 43.01
N ALA A 173 -9.14 22.46 42.28
CA ALA A 173 -7.88 23.10 42.71
C ALA A 173 -7.55 24.36 41.91
N GLY A 174 -7.31 25.45 42.61
CA GLY A 174 -6.89 26.72 42.01
C GLY A 174 -5.38 26.82 41.84
N SER A 175 -4.94 27.63 40.88
CA SER A 175 -3.60 28.20 40.58
C SER A 175 -2.43 27.28 40.25
N GLU A 176 -2.38 26.00 40.60
CA GLU A 176 -1.34 25.06 40.14
C GLU A 176 -1.75 24.28 38.88
N ALA A 177 -3.03 24.26 38.56
CA ALA A 177 -3.62 23.56 37.42
C ALA A 177 -3.16 24.13 36.05
N THR A 178 -2.83 25.42 36.00
CA THR A 178 -2.42 26.07 34.71
C THR A 178 -1.09 25.54 34.18
N THR A 179 -0.13 25.28 35.09
CA THR A 179 1.21 24.80 34.73
C THR A 179 1.16 23.32 34.25
N HIS A 180 0.30 22.52 34.84
CA HIS A 180 0.10 21.12 34.42
C HIS A 180 -0.62 21.00 33.08
N ALA A 181 -1.63 21.82 32.81
CA ALA A 181 -2.35 21.84 31.55
C ALA A 181 -1.47 22.30 30.37
N GLU A 182 -0.55 23.27 30.60
CA GLU A 182 0.42 23.71 29.61
C GLU A 182 1.50 22.66 29.33
N LEU A 183 1.98 21.95 30.36
CA LEU A 183 2.93 20.83 30.23
C LEU A 183 2.29 19.66 29.44
N GLN A 184 1.02 19.34 29.74
CA GLN A 184 0.29 18.28 29.04
C GLN A 184 0.00 18.62 27.58
N GLY A 185 -0.35 19.86 27.29
CA GLY A 185 -0.50 20.36 25.91
C GLY A 185 0.82 20.25 25.13
N SER A 186 1.94 20.54 25.79
CA SER A 186 3.27 20.44 25.22
C SER A 186 3.67 18.97 24.95
N LEU A 187 3.40 18.04 25.87
CA LEU A 187 3.68 16.61 25.72
C LEU A 187 2.80 15.95 24.64
N LYS A 188 1.49 16.27 24.62
CA LYS A 188 0.59 15.80 23.54
C LYS A 188 1.08 16.26 22.17
N GLN A 189 1.56 17.48 22.05
CA GLN A 189 2.07 18.08 20.82
C GLN A 189 3.48 17.56 20.47
N SER A 190 4.29 17.21 21.48
CA SER A 190 5.64 16.68 21.29
C SER A 190 5.67 15.26 20.77
N LEU A 191 4.73 14.39 21.19
CA LEU A 191 4.75 12.98 20.82
C LEU A 191 4.04 12.68 19.50
N ASP A 192 3.32 13.66 18.91
CA ASP A 192 2.54 13.50 17.67
C ASP A 192 1.61 12.27 17.67
N LEU A 193 1.26 11.78 18.88
CA LEU A 193 0.45 10.57 19.11
C LEU A 193 -0.99 10.72 18.60
N GLN A 194 -1.42 11.95 18.34
CA GLN A 194 -2.72 12.26 17.76
C GLN A 194 -2.65 12.56 16.27
N SER A 195 -1.47 12.41 15.64
CA SER A 195 -1.40 12.62 14.21
C SER A 195 -2.17 11.52 13.45
N PRO A 196 -2.86 11.88 12.37
CA PRO A 196 -3.49 10.88 11.50
C PRO A 196 -2.49 9.84 10.97
N GLU A 197 -1.20 10.23 10.89
CA GLU A 197 -0.12 9.34 10.45
C GLU A 197 0.16 8.23 11.45
N PHE A 198 0.17 8.53 12.73
CA PHE A 198 0.40 7.55 13.79
C PHE A 198 -0.86 6.72 14.07
N LEU A 199 -2.01 7.38 14.21
CA LEU A 199 -3.28 6.73 14.53
C LEU A 199 -3.68 5.66 13.50
N ALA A 200 -3.32 5.84 12.22
CA ALA A 200 -3.66 4.89 11.15
C ALA A 200 -3.09 3.47 11.35
N TYR A 201 -2.20 3.27 12.31
CA TYR A 201 -1.58 1.97 12.62
C TYR A 201 -1.95 1.45 14.01
N GLN A 202 -2.78 2.18 14.77
CA GLN A 202 -3.19 1.79 16.11
C GLN A 202 -4.32 0.76 16.07
N ALA A 203 -4.23 -0.25 16.93
CA ALA A 203 -5.29 -1.25 17.07
C ALA A 203 -6.56 -0.61 17.67
N PRO A 204 -7.78 -1.08 17.29
CA PRO A 204 -9.04 -0.50 17.76
C PRO A 204 -9.14 -0.42 19.29
N GLU A 205 -8.68 -1.46 20.00
CA GLU A 205 -8.70 -1.53 21.46
C GLU A 205 -7.80 -0.47 22.12
N LEU A 206 -6.72 -0.05 21.45
CA LEU A 206 -5.84 0.99 21.97
C LEU A 206 -6.46 2.38 21.93
N LEU A 207 -7.44 2.58 21.03
CA LEU A 207 -8.19 3.82 20.95
C LEU A 207 -9.20 4.01 22.11
N ASP A 208 -9.58 2.90 22.76
CA ASP A 208 -10.56 2.87 23.84
C ASP A 208 -9.93 2.56 25.22
N GLU A 209 -9.03 1.57 25.31
CA GLU A 209 -8.52 1.01 26.57
C GLU A 209 -7.05 1.36 26.86
N HIS A 210 -6.32 1.87 25.87
CA HIS A 210 -4.92 2.31 25.97
C HIS A 210 -3.90 1.27 26.48
N GLN A 211 -4.26 -0.02 26.51
CA GLN A 211 -3.36 -1.09 26.97
C GLN A 211 -2.76 -1.83 25.79
N HIS A 212 -1.45 -1.65 25.60
CA HIS A 212 -0.68 -2.38 24.59
C HIS A 212 -0.52 -3.85 24.97
N ASN A 213 -0.62 -4.72 23.97
CA ASN A 213 -0.36 -6.17 24.11
C ASN A 213 0.19 -6.73 22.78
N GLU A 214 0.62 -8.00 22.79
CA GLU A 214 1.16 -8.65 21.60
C GLU A 214 0.18 -8.63 20.41
N VAL A 215 -1.11 -8.77 20.68
CA VAL A 215 -2.15 -8.80 19.64
C VAL A 215 -2.39 -7.42 19.05
N SER A 216 -2.18 -6.34 19.82
CA SER A 216 -2.21 -4.97 19.28
C SER A 216 -1.02 -4.69 18.37
N ASP A 217 0.16 -5.23 18.67
CA ASP A 217 1.32 -5.16 17.78
C ASP A 217 1.10 -5.93 16.47
N VAL A 218 0.39 -7.07 16.52
CA VAL A 218 -0.02 -7.81 15.31
C VAL A 218 -0.89 -6.96 14.39
N PHE A 219 -1.84 -6.18 14.93
CA PHE A 219 -2.65 -5.28 14.13
C PHE A 219 -1.80 -4.18 13.49
N SER A 220 -0.95 -3.53 14.28
CA SER A 220 -0.06 -2.46 13.81
C SER A 220 0.90 -2.97 12.72
N LEU A 221 1.47 -4.16 12.91
CA LEU A 221 2.28 -4.84 11.90
C LEU A 221 1.47 -5.16 10.64
N GLY A 222 0.20 -5.58 10.79
CA GLY A 222 -0.72 -5.80 9.67
C GLY A 222 -0.95 -4.54 8.84
N CYS A 223 -1.14 -3.38 9.49
CA CYS A 223 -1.25 -2.09 8.81
C CYS A 223 0.03 -1.73 8.02
N VAL A 224 1.21 -2.00 8.61
CA VAL A 224 2.51 -1.75 7.95
C VAL A 224 2.70 -2.69 6.75
N ILE A 225 2.43 -3.99 6.90
CA ILE A 225 2.53 -4.97 5.81
C ILE A 225 1.54 -4.66 4.69
N TYR A 226 0.33 -4.23 5.04
CA TYR A 226 -0.66 -3.79 4.06
C TYR A 226 -0.11 -2.63 3.21
N GLU A 227 0.47 -1.60 3.85
CA GLU A 227 1.04 -0.46 3.14
C GLU A 227 2.28 -0.84 2.33
N ILE A 228 3.16 -1.70 2.83
CA ILE A 228 4.29 -2.25 2.07
C ILE A 228 3.81 -2.95 0.79
N ALA A 229 2.75 -3.75 0.90
CA ALA A 229 2.23 -4.56 -0.20
C ALA A 229 1.43 -3.74 -1.22
N THR A 230 0.73 -2.69 -0.79
CA THR A 230 -0.23 -1.95 -1.63
C THR A 230 0.23 -0.54 -2.00
N GLY A 231 1.14 0.05 -1.22
CA GLY A 231 1.57 1.44 -1.35
C GLY A 231 0.58 2.45 -0.76
N VAL A 232 -0.51 2.01 -0.11
CA VAL A 232 -1.50 2.88 0.53
C VAL A 232 -1.81 2.40 1.95
N ARG A 233 -2.24 3.30 2.82
CA ARG A 233 -2.63 2.95 4.19
C ARG A 233 -3.89 2.09 4.23
N ALA A 234 -3.95 1.15 5.17
CA ALA A 234 -5.13 0.32 5.39
C ALA A 234 -6.34 1.16 5.83
N PHE A 235 -6.10 2.18 6.66
CA PHE A 235 -7.11 3.09 7.18
C PHE A 235 -6.69 4.54 6.89
N PRO A 236 -7.02 5.08 5.70
CA PRO A 236 -6.68 6.45 5.34
C PRO A 236 -7.64 7.45 6.01
N GLY A 237 -7.11 8.64 6.34
CA GLY A 237 -7.87 9.77 6.85
C GLY A 237 -7.01 11.03 6.87
N THR A 238 -7.64 12.20 6.72
CA THR A 238 -6.95 13.51 6.75
C THR A 238 -7.00 14.16 8.13
N SER A 239 -7.83 13.64 9.03
CA SER A 239 -7.93 14.06 10.42
C SER A 239 -7.93 12.86 11.36
N PRO A 240 -7.58 13.05 12.65
CA PRO A 240 -7.66 12.01 13.67
C PRO A 240 -9.01 11.30 13.72
N ASP A 241 -10.10 12.05 13.74
CA ASP A 241 -11.47 11.52 13.84
C ASP A 241 -11.81 10.60 12.65
N LEU A 242 -11.43 10.99 11.44
CA LEU A 242 -11.68 10.19 10.23
C LEU A 242 -10.88 8.88 10.24
N VAL A 243 -9.65 8.90 10.77
CA VAL A 243 -8.83 7.70 10.92
C VAL A 243 -9.43 6.78 11.97
N ILE A 244 -9.80 7.31 13.13
CA ILE A 244 -10.44 6.55 14.20
C ILE A 244 -11.75 5.91 13.71
N ASP A 245 -12.59 6.68 13.02
CA ASP A 245 -13.82 6.15 12.42
C ASP A 245 -13.53 5.04 11.40
N ALA A 246 -12.56 5.24 10.53
CA ALA A 246 -12.15 4.23 9.54
C ALA A 246 -11.70 2.93 10.22
N ILE A 247 -10.88 2.99 11.28
CA ILE A 247 -10.44 1.81 12.03
C ILE A 247 -11.64 1.10 12.67
N LYS A 248 -12.57 1.86 13.26
CA LYS A 248 -13.73 1.30 14.00
C LYS A 248 -14.82 0.76 13.07
N THR A 249 -15.03 1.35 11.90
CA THR A 249 -16.20 1.08 11.06
C THR A 249 -15.89 0.47 9.69
N SER A 250 -14.77 0.86 9.07
CA SER A 250 -14.47 0.52 7.68
C SER A 250 -13.59 -0.74 7.56
N ARG A 251 -13.73 -1.49 6.48
CA ARG A 251 -12.76 -2.53 6.11
C ARG A 251 -11.72 -1.93 5.16
N PRO A 252 -10.45 -2.32 5.27
CA PRO A 252 -9.44 -1.95 4.29
C PRO A 252 -9.86 -2.38 2.88
N LEU A 253 -9.42 -1.63 1.88
CA LEU A 253 -9.60 -2.03 0.49
C LEU A 253 -8.92 -3.38 0.25
N SER A 254 -9.47 -4.19 -0.67
CA SER A 254 -8.87 -5.47 -1.00
C SER A 254 -7.44 -5.27 -1.55
N PRO A 255 -6.39 -5.84 -0.92
CA PRO A 255 -5.02 -5.75 -1.40
C PRO A 255 -4.84 -6.27 -2.82
N THR A 256 -5.52 -7.35 -3.19
CA THR A 256 -5.45 -7.93 -4.54
C THR A 256 -6.10 -7.04 -5.61
N ARG A 257 -7.02 -6.15 -5.23
CA ARG A 257 -7.54 -5.11 -6.14
C ARG A 257 -6.55 -3.98 -6.37
N LEU A 258 -5.78 -3.62 -5.35
CA LEU A 258 -4.76 -2.57 -5.45
C LEU A 258 -3.51 -3.09 -6.17
N VAL A 259 -3.17 -4.37 -5.97
CA VAL A 259 -2.02 -5.05 -6.55
C VAL A 259 -2.46 -6.42 -7.10
N PRO A 260 -2.85 -6.52 -8.38
CA PRO A 260 -3.51 -7.70 -8.95
C PRO A 260 -2.75 -9.03 -8.86
N PHE A 261 -1.42 -8.98 -8.77
CA PHE A 261 -0.58 -10.18 -8.63
C PHE A 261 -0.21 -10.51 -7.19
N LEU A 262 -0.81 -9.80 -6.24
CA LEU A 262 -0.61 -10.12 -4.83
C LEU A 262 -1.19 -11.50 -4.52
N PRO A 263 -0.48 -12.39 -3.81
CA PRO A 263 -1.02 -13.68 -3.42
C PRO A 263 -2.32 -13.53 -2.61
N ILE A 264 -3.36 -14.26 -2.99
CA ILE A 264 -4.64 -14.27 -2.27
C ILE A 264 -4.43 -14.69 -0.80
N SER A 265 -3.48 -15.59 -0.55
CA SER A 265 -3.10 -16.03 0.78
C SER A 265 -2.51 -14.88 1.63
N LEU A 266 -1.79 -13.92 1.02
CA LEU A 266 -1.33 -12.73 1.74
C LEU A 266 -2.51 -11.79 2.07
N GLU A 267 -3.45 -11.63 1.16
CA GLU A 267 -4.67 -10.85 1.44
C GLU A 267 -5.47 -11.45 2.59
N GLN A 268 -5.64 -12.77 2.61
CA GLN A 268 -6.33 -13.46 3.71
C GLN A 268 -5.61 -13.25 5.05
N GLN A 269 -4.28 -13.41 5.06
CA GLN A 269 -3.46 -13.16 6.23
C GLN A 269 -3.60 -11.71 6.74
N LEU A 270 -3.58 -10.73 5.83
CA LEU A 270 -3.78 -9.33 6.18
C LEU A 270 -5.15 -9.08 6.82
N TYR A 271 -6.22 -9.70 6.33
CA TYR A 271 -7.53 -9.57 6.96
C TYR A 271 -7.59 -10.21 8.36
N GLU A 272 -6.89 -11.32 8.59
CA GLU A 272 -6.79 -11.94 9.91
C GLU A 272 -5.97 -11.09 10.88
N MET A 273 -4.91 -10.41 10.42
CA MET A 273 -4.13 -9.47 11.23
C MET A 273 -4.91 -8.20 11.54
N LEU A 274 -5.74 -7.71 10.61
CA LEU A 274 -6.53 -6.49 10.73
C LEU A 274 -7.95 -6.72 11.28
N GLU A 275 -8.23 -7.92 11.83
CA GLU A 275 -9.49 -8.21 12.52
C GLU A 275 -9.63 -7.30 13.75
N ARG A 276 -10.82 -6.68 13.89
CA ARG A 276 -11.08 -5.70 14.95
C ARG A 276 -11.18 -6.34 16.33
N ASP A 277 -11.85 -7.49 16.42
CA ASP A 277 -11.96 -8.23 17.68
C ASP A 277 -10.60 -8.88 17.99
N PRO A 278 -9.89 -8.47 19.06
CA PRO A 278 -8.59 -9.03 19.40
C PRO A 278 -8.62 -10.56 19.59
N LYS A 279 -9.76 -11.12 20.02
CA LYS A 279 -9.91 -12.57 20.24
C LYS A 279 -10.00 -13.36 18.93
N ARG A 280 -10.41 -12.72 17.84
CA ARG A 280 -10.54 -13.33 16.51
C ARG A 280 -9.34 -13.02 15.63
N ARG A 281 -8.53 -12.04 16.02
CA ARG A 281 -7.31 -11.64 15.34
C ARG A 281 -6.26 -12.74 15.47
N MET A 282 -5.32 -12.77 14.54
CA MET A 282 -4.09 -13.58 14.66
C MET A 282 -3.37 -13.26 15.96
N GLN A 283 -3.00 -14.30 16.73
CA GLN A 283 -2.59 -14.14 18.13
C GLN A 283 -1.09 -13.93 18.34
N SER A 284 -0.25 -14.22 17.34
CA SER A 284 1.21 -14.08 17.49
C SER A 284 1.91 -13.80 16.16
N ALA A 285 3.08 -13.19 16.24
CA ALA A 285 3.95 -12.95 15.08
C ALA A 285 4.48 -14.26 14.48
N SER A 286 4.65 -15.32 15.27
CA SER A 286 5.05 -16.64 14.78
C SER A 286 4.01 -17.27 13.84
N GLN A 287 2.72 -17.01 14.03
CA GLN A 287 1.68 -17.43 13.07
C GLN A 287 1.84 -16.71 11.74
N ILE A 288 2.11 -15.38 11.79
CA ILE A 288 2.36 -14.58 10.58
C ILE A 288 3.54 -15.18 9.79
N LEU A 289 4.63 -15.52 10.47
CA LEU A 289 5.82 -16.10 9.86
C LEU A 289 5.54 -17.43 9.17
N ALA A 290 4.78 -18.30 9.81
CA ALA A 290 4.43 -19.62 9.25
C ALA A 290 3.67 -19.46 7.92
N ASP A 291 2.74 -18.52 7.86
CA ASP A 291 1.94 -18.25 6.65
C ASP A 291 2.77 -17.56 5.57
N LEU A 292 3.60 -16.58 5.88
CA LEU A 292 4.50 -15.94 4.92
C LEU A 292 5.49 -16.95 4.31
N GLN A 293 6.00 -17.90 5.10
CA GLN A 293 6.85 -18.97 4.60
C GLN A 293 6.10 -19.92 3.65
N ARG A 294 4.81 -20.19 3.91
CA ARG A 294 3.96 -20.97 3.01
C ARG A 294 3.75 -20.23 1.69
N ILE A 295 3.36 -18.96 1.75
CA ILE A 295 3.14 -18.09 0.57
C ILE A 295 4.39 -18.07 -0.32
N ARG A 296 5.56 -17.93 0.27
CA ARG A 296 6.83 -17.92 -0.48
C ARG A 296 7.13 -19.27 -1.15
N ARG A 297 6.90 -20.38 -0.45
CA ARG A 297 7.10 -21.73 -1.02
C ARG A 297 6.17 -22.00 -2.21
N ASP A 298 4.91 -21.60 -2.09
CA ASP A 298 3.93 -21.82 -3.16
C ASP A 298 4.30 -21.04 -4.41
N ARG A 299 4.77 -19.80 -4.29
CA ARG A 299 5.28 -19.01 -5.42
C ARG A 299 6.50 -19.64 -6.08
N THR A 300 7.45 -20.12 -5.29
CA THR A 300 8.65 -20.77 -5.82
C THR A 300 8.31 -22.08 -6.54
N SER A 301 7.33 -22.82 -6.06
CA SER A 301 6.88 -24.09 -6.66
C SER A 301 6.16 -23.87 -7.99
N ILE A 302 5.44 -22.76 -8.16
CA ILE A 302 4.79 -22.39 -9.43
C ILE A 302 5.87 -22.01 -10.46
N SER A 303 6.90 -21.26 -10.07
CA SER A 303 8.01 -20.88 -10.95
C SER A 303 8.81 -22.08 -11.48
N ILE A 304 8.93 -23.17 -10.67
CA ILE A 304 9.64 -24.39 -11.09
C ILE A 304 8.78 -25.24 -12.04
N LYS A 305 7.44 -25.21 -11.91
CA LYS A 305 6.52 -25.95 -12.79
C LYS A 305 6.34 -25.32 -14.17
N THR A 306 6.62 -24.03 -14.33
CA THR A 306 6.65 -23.33 -15.63
C THR A 306 7.99 -23.43 -16.34
N GLY A 307 9.02 -23.97 -15.70
CA GLY A 307 10.24 -24.42 -16.37
C GLY A 307 9.93 -25.65 -17.21
N ALA A 308 9.50 -25.45 -18.45
CA ALA A 308 9.29 -26.52 -19.41
C ALA A 308 10.51 -27.46 -19.41
N HIS A 309 10.26 -28.74 -19.17
CA HIS A 309 11.18 -29.80 -19.56
C HIS A 309 11.38 -29.67 -21.08
N ILE A 310 12.45 -29.02 -21.46
CA ILE A 310 13.00 -29.20 -22.79
C ILE A 310 13.67 -30.58 -22.73
N PRO A 311 13.18 -31.58 -23.47
CA PRO A 311 13.85 -32.86 -23.55
C PRO A 311 15.26 -32.58 -24.11
N ALA A 312 16.28 -33.07 -23.44
CA ALA A 312 17.65 -33.03 -23.94
C ALA A 312 17.69 -33.74 -25.28
N ALA A 313 17.67 -32.99 -26.37
CA ALA A 313 17.95 -33.49 -27.69
C ALA A 313 19.45 -33.75 -27.76
N THR A 314 19.81 -35.01 -27.61
CA THR A 314 21.14 -35.51 -28.04
C THR A 314 21.14 -35.56 -29.58
N SER A 315 21.53 -34.48 -30.23
CA SER A 315 21.93 -34.52 -31.61
C SER A 315 23.03 -33.48 -31.90
N ASN A 316 24.01 -33.93 -32.63
CA ASN A 316 25.29 -33.33 -32.91
C ASN A 316 25.16 -32.25 -34.03
N ASP A 317 24.32 -31.23 -33.81
CA ASP A 317 23.98 -30.17 -34.77
C ASP A 317 24.66 -28.83 -34.47
N TRP A 318 25.83 -28.82 -33.86
CA TRP A 318 26.58 -27.63 -33.50
C TRP A 318 27.02 -26.74 -34.68
N PRO A 319 27.19 -27.21 -35.93
CA PRO A 319 27.57 -26.35 -37.03
C PRO A 319 26.52 -25.28 -37.39
N TRP A 320 25.22 -25.57 -37.22
CA TRP A 320 24.14 -24.63 -37.56
C TRP A 320 23.97 -23.51 -36.55
N LEU A 321 24.29 -23.75 -35.28
CA LEU A 321 24.27 -22.73 -34.23
C LEU A 321 25.31 -21.64 -34.45
N PHE A 322 26.50 -22.01 -34.92
CA PHE A 322 27.54 -21.03 -35.28
C PHE A 322 27.19 -20.21 -36.52
N ALA A 323 26.47 -20.78 -37.49
CA ALA A 323 26.00 -20.07 -38.67
C ALA A 323 24.90 -19.04 -38.29
N CYS A 324 23.98 -19.38 -37.37
CA CYS A 324 22.96 -18.46 -36.88
C CYS A 324 23.55 -17.33 -36.04
N VAL A 325 24.49 -17.62 -35.16
CA VAL A 325 25.15 -16.60 -34.31
C VAL A 325 25.95 -15.62 -35.17
N SER A 326 26.70 -16.13 -36.19
CA SER A 326 27.44 -15.25 -37.11
C SER A 326 26.51 -14.36 -37.96
N LEU A 327 25.36 -14.87 -38.38
CA LEU A 327 24.35 -14.08 -39.11
C LEU A 327 23.75 -12.97 -38.23
N ILE A 328 23.48 -13.26 -36.96
CA ILE A 328 22.97 -12.27 -35.99
C ILE A 328 24.02 -11.18 -35.71
N VAL A 329 25.30 -11.54 -35.59
CA VAL A 329 26.38 -10.57 -35.38
C VAL A 329 26.55 -9.66 -36.60
N VAL A 330 26.47 -10.22 -37.84
CA VAL A 330 26.53 -9.42 -39.06
C VAL A 330 25.31 -8.50 -39.20
N LEU A 331 24.12 -8.97 -38.87
CA LEU A 331 22.91 -8.15 -38.86
C LEU A 331 22.99 -7.01 -37.81
N ALA A 332 23.49 -7.32 -36.60
CA ALA A 332 23.71 -6.33 -35.58
C ALA A 332 24.76 -5.27 -35.99
N TYR A 333 25.85 -5.69 -36.67
CA TYR A 333 26.86 -4.78 -37.20
C TYR A 333 26.32 -3.89 -38.33
N LEU A 334 25.45 -4.43 -39.20
CA LEU A 334 24.80 -3.67 -40.27
C LEU A 334 23.73 -2.69 -39.74
N ILE A 335 23.07 -3.00 -38.63
CA ILE A 335 22.15 -2.11 -37.96
C ILE A 335 22.92 -1.00 -37.22
N TRP A 336 24.02 -1.36 -36.52
CA TRP A 336 24.84 -0.37 -35.79
C TRP A 336 25.58 0.59 -36.74
N GLY A 337 26.00 0.11 -37.93
CA GLY A 337 26.64 0.97 -38.91
C GLY A 337 25.74 1.99 -39.60
N ARG A 338 24.42 1.94 -39.36
CA ARG A 338 23.44 2.89 -39.92
C ARG A 338 23.08 4.07 -39.00
N GLU A 339 23.51 4.04 -37.76
CA GLU A 339 23.13 5.08 -36.75
C GLU A 339 24.24 6.09 -36.40
N GLN A 340 25.24 6.29 -37.28
CA GLN A 340 26.20 7.37 -37.13
C GLN A 340 25.96 8.49 -38.16
N GLN A 341 24.78 9.13 -38.09
CA GLN A 341 24.64 10.50 -38.59
C GLN A 341 24.47 11.43 -37.39
N THR A 342 25.57 12.01 -36.97
CA THR A 342 25.67 13.08 -35.99
C THR A 342 24.88 14.29 -36.48
N ILE A 343 23.79 14.64 -35.80
CA ILE A 343 23.19 15.96 -35.89
C ILE A 343 23.90 16.83 -34.86
N VAL A 344 24.69 17.77 -35.37
CA VAL A 344 25.28 18.86 -34.57
C VAL A 344 24.14 19.85 -34.26
N VAL A 345 23.73 19.91 -33.01
CA VAL A 345 22.84 20.98 -32.52
C VAL A 345 23.70 22.01 -31.79
N GLU A 346 23.76 23.20 -32.36
CA GLU A 346 24.34 24.38 -31.73
C GLU A 346 23.60 24.73 -30.44
N THR A 347 24.32 24.80 -29.34
CA THR A 347 23.80 25.33 -28.07
C THR A 347 23.75 26.85 -28.12
N SER A 348 22.61 27.45 -28.17
CA SER A 348 22.41 28.87 -27.82
C SER A 348 21.73 28.97 -26.44
N ASN A 349 22.40 29.64 -25.54
CA ASN A 349 21.91 30.07 -24.23
C ASN A 349 20.65 30.94 -24.39
N ALA A 350 19.58 30.61 -23.73
CA ALA A 350 18.58 31.57 -23.27
C ALA A 350 17.71 31.00 -22.14
N ALA A 351 17.51 31.85 -21.19
CA ALA A 351 16.82 31.78 -19.92
C ALA A 351 15.39 31.15 -19.96
N ASN A 352 15.07 30.56 -18.81
CA ASN A 352 13.72 30.36 -18.28
C ASN A 352 12.60 30.05 -19.29
N SER A 353 12.38 28.80 -19.57
CA SER A 353 11.08 28.32 -20.06
C SER A 353 10.59 27.20 -19.16
N MET A 354 9.39 27.36 -18.63
CA MET A 354 8.59 26.28 -18.07
C MET A 354 8.67 25.10 -19.03
N GLU A 355 9.21 23.98 -18.58
CA GLU A 355 9.21 22.73 -19.30
C GLU A 355 7.75 22.28 -19.44
N VAL A 356 7.16 22.49 -20.60
CA VAL A 356 5.88 21.90 -20.96
C VAL A 356 6.15 20.40 -21.11
N VAL A 357 5.81 19.63 -20.09
CA VAL A 357 5.81 18.16 -20.19
C VAL A 357 4.80 17.77 -21.26
N VAL A 358 5.26 17.50 -22.45
CA VAL A 358 4.41 16.94 -23.51
C VAL A 358 4.06 15.51 -23.07
N PRO A 359 2.78 15.19 -22.83
CA PRO A 359 2.40 13.86 -22.43
C PRO A 359 2.78 12.87 -23.54
N THR A 360 3.53 11.84 -23.17
CA THR A 360 3.87 10.75 -24.07
C THR A 360 2.64 9.86 -24.23
N VAL A 361 2.07 9.78 -25.42
CA VAL A 361 0.97 8.87 -25.72
C VAL A 361 1.54 7.51 -26.08
N LEU A 362 1.20 6.50 -25.28
CA LEU A 362 1.56 5.10 -25.52
C LEU A 362 0.31 4.30 -25.89
N PRO A 363 0.36 3.43 -26.92
CA PRO A 363 -0.77 2.55 -27.21
C PRO A 363 -0.93 1.54 -26.05
N LEU A 364 -2.18 1.34 -25.58
CA LEU A 364 -2.49 0.33 -24.56
C LEU A 364 -2.63 -1.07 -25.14
N THR A 365 -2.94 -1.17 -26.43
CA THR A 365 -3.14 -2.40 -27.18
C THR A 365 -2.45 -2.30 -28.52
N THR A 366 -2.03 -3.44 -29.07
CA THR A 366 -1.47 -3.59 -30.42
C THR A 366 -2.01 -4.85 -31.09
N ASP A 367 -3.13 -5.38 -30.59
CA ASP A 367 -3.69 -6.63 -31.06
C ASP A 367 -4.35 -6.45 -32.45
N VAL A 368 -4.31 -7.51 -33.26
CA VAL A 368 -4.91 -7.47 -34.60
C VAL A 368 -6.42 -7.62 -34.47
N GLY A 369 -7.18 -6.64 -34.99
CA GLY A 369 -8.64 -6.63 -34.95
C GLY A 369 -9.20 -5.25 -34.73
N MET A 370 -10.49 -5.17 -34.38
CA MET A 370 -11.17 -3.91 -34.13
C MET A 370 -11.46 -3.79 -32.64
N GLU A 371 -10.81 -2.83 -31.99
CA GLU A 371 -10.96 -2.52 -30.57
C GLU A 371 -11.81 -1.25 -30.41
N LEU A 372 -12.85 -1.34 -29.61
CA LEU A 372 -13.86 -0.28 -29.45
C LEU A 372 -14.19 -0.06 -27.98
N HIS A 373 -14.63 1.16 -27.65
CA HIS A 373 -15.27 1.49 -26.38
C HIS A 373 -14.45 1.15 -25.13
N ALA A 374 -13.14 1.43 -25.15
CA ALA A 374 -12.28 1.17 -24.01
C ALA A 374 -12.63 2.07 -22.81
N VAL A 375 -12.73 1.48 -21.62
CA VAL A 375 -12.98 2.19 -20.36
C VAL A 375 -11.99 1.71 -19.29
N ILE A 376 -11.36 2.66 -18.62
CA ILE A 376 -10.41 2.37 -17.53
C ILE A 376 -11.19 2.04 -16.26
N SER A 377 -10.72 1.06 -15.51
CA SER A 377 -11.31 0.70 -14.22
C SER A 377 -11.22 1.85 -13.22
N PRO A 378 -12.12 1.95 -12.22
CA PRO A 378 -12.07 2.99 -11.20
C PRO A 378 -10.73 3.05 -10.46
N HIS A 379 -9.99 1.95 -10.43
CA HIS A 379 -8.67 1.84 -9.80
C HIS A 379 -7.50 2.17 -10.73
N GLY A 380 -7.76 2.43 -12.02
CA GLY A 380 -6.75 2.86 -13.00
C GLY A 380 -5.71 1.81 -13.39
N ASN A 381 -5.88 0.53 -13.04
CA ASN A 381 -4.90 -0.53 -13.24
C ASN A 381 -5.24 -1.50 -14.37
N GLN A 382 -6.47 -1.46 -14.87
CA GLN A 382 -6.99 -2.29 -15.96
C GLN A 382 -8.02 -1.53 -16.77
N PHE A 383 -8.33 -2.02 -17.96
CA PHE A 383 -9.39 -1.48 -18.78
C PHE A 383 -10.22 -2.62 -19.41
N ALA A 384 -11.50 -2.31 -19.62
CA ALA A 384 -12.42 -3.15 -20.35
C ALA A 384 -12.64 -2.56 -21.73
N TYR A 385 -12.77 -3.38 -22.75
CA TYR A 385 -13.01 -2.95 -24.11
C TYR A 385 -13.78 -4.00 -24.91
N ALA A 386 -14.46 -3.58 -25.94
CA ALA A 386 -15.07 -4.48 -26.90
C ALA A 386 -14.05 -4.79 -28.00
N TRP A 387 -13.79 -6.06 -28.28
CA TRP A 387 -12.84 -6.49 -29.30
C TRP A 387 -13.46 -7.50 -30.24
N GLN A 388 -13.23 -7.26 -31.53
CA GLN A 388 -13.49 -8.22 -32.60
C GLN A 388 -12.13 -8.71 -33.11
N GLY A 389 -11.78 -9.94 -32.77
CA GLY A 389 -10.57 -10.58 -33.26
C GLY A 389 -10.58 -10.79 -34.78
N PRO A 390 -9.46 -11.13 -35.39
CA PRO A 390 -9.32 -11.19 -36.86
C PRO A 390 -10.20 -12.23 -37.55
N ASN A 391 -10.70 -13.21 -36.80
CA ASN A 391 -11.59 -14.26 -37.32
C ASN A 391 -12.99 -14.23 -36.70
N ASP A 392 -13.30 -13.24 -35.85
CA ASP A 392 -14.57 -13.17 -35.14
C ASP A 392 -15.61 -12.41 -35.96
N VAL A 393 -16.85 -12.87 -35.89
CA VAL A 393 -17.99 -12.25 -36.58
C VAL A 393 -18.61 -11.17 -35.69
N SER A 394 -18.45 -11.27 -34.37
CA SER A 394 -19.03 -10.38 -33.36
C SER A 394 -17.95 -9.82 -32.43
N THR A 395 -18.29 -8.73 -31.74
CA THR A 395 -17.44 -8.19 -30.69
C THR A 395 -17.81 -8.82 -29.34
N ASN A 396 -16.81 -9.17 -28.53
CA ASN A 396 -16.96 -9.62 -27.16
C ASN A 396 -16.25 -8.64 -26.20
N ILE A 397 -16.55 -8.71 -24.91
CA ILE A 397 -15.94 -7.88 -23.90
C ILE A 397 -14.66 -8.55 -23.37
N TYR A 398 -13.58 -7.78 -23.41
CA TYR A 398 -12.27 -8.20 -22.91
C TYR A 398 -11.80 -7.30 -21.80
N LEU A 399 -11.01 -7.86 -20.91
CA LEU A 399 -10.26 -7.16 -19.87
C LEU A 399 -8.77 -7.26 -20.15
N ARG A 400 -8.05 -6.18 -19.84
CA ARG A 400 -6.60 -6.17 -19.90
C ARG A 400 -6.03 -5.31 -18.78
N LEU A 401 -4.95 -5.78 -18.17
CA LEU A 401 -4.16 -4.97 -17.27
C LEU A 401 -3.34 -3.96 -18.08
N ILE A 402 -3.22 -2.72 -17.59
CA ILE A 402 -2.40 -1.69 -18.27
C ILE A 402 -0.95 -2.15 -18.45
N THR A 403 -0.48 -3.04 -17.55
CA THR A 403 0.90 -3.56 -17.55
C THR A 403 1.07 -4.93 -18.23
N SER A 404 -0.02 -5.54 -18.74
CA SER A 404 0.02 -6.88 -19.38
C SER A 404 -0.21 -6.77 -20.88
N SER A 405 0.44 -7.67 -21.62
CA SER A 405 0.23 -7.83 -23.06
C SER A 405 -0.92 -8.76 -23.44
N GLU A 406 -1.42 -9.58 -22.49
CA GLU A 406 -2.42 -10.58 -22.83
C GLU A 406 -3.84 -10.15 -22.39
N PRO A 407 -4.82 -10.16 -23.33
CA PRO A 407 -6.21 -9.90 -23.04
C PRO A 407 -6.87 -11.12 -22.36
N PHE A 408 -7.77 -10.86 -21.42
CA PHE A 408 -8.66 -11.85 -20.82
C PHE A 408 -10.07 -11.68 -21.40
N GLN A 409 -10.58 -12.68 -22.10
CA GLN A 409 -11.96 -12.66 -22.62
C GLN A 409 -12.93 -12.83 -21.45
N LEU A 410 -13.76 -11.79 -21.23
CA LEU A 410 -14.70 -11.74 -20.12
C LEU A 410 -16.05 -12.35 -20.50
N SER A 411 -16.55 -12.06 -21.71
CA SER A 411 -17.82 -12.57 -22.24
C SER A 411 -17.60 -13.49 -23.43
N HIS A 412 -18.54 -14.42 -23.65
CA HIS A 412 -18.48 -15.40 -24.74
C HIS A 412 -19.88 -15.46 -25.39
N SER A 413 -20.08 -14.66 -26.41
CA SER A 413 -21.38 -14.57 -27.10
C SER A 413 -21.18 -14.48 -28.61
N ASP A 414 -22.09 -15.08 -29.35
CA ASP A 414 -22.18 -14.90 -30.81
C ASP A 414 -22.82 -13.54 -31.22
N CYS A 415 -23.34 -12.78 -30.23
CA CYS A 415 -23.95 -11.49 -30.43
C CYS A 415 -22.90 -10.37 -30.36
N THR A 416 -23.25 -9.19 -30.89
CA THR A 416 -22.39 -8.01 -30.79
C THR A 416 -22.49 -7.40 -29.40
N GLU A 417 -21.36 -7.30 -28.70
CA GLU A 417 -21.24 -6.68 -27.39
C GLU A 417 -20.43 -5.39 -27.44
N GLN A 418 -20.90 -4.36 -26.74
CA GLN A 418 -20.32 -3.02 -26.83
C GLN A 418 -20.58 -2.19 -25.55
N PHE A 419 -19.93 -1.03 -25.44
CA PHE A 419 -20.12 -0.08 -24.36
C PHE A 419 -19.91 -0.67 -22.96
N PRO A 420 -18.78 -1.33 -22.67
CA PRO A 420 -18.50 -1.74 -21.31
C PRO A 420 -18.42 -0.54 -20.37
N CYS A 421 -18.91 -0.71 -19.14
CA CYS A 421 -18.86 0.29 -18.07
C CYS A 421 -18.59 -0.39 -16.74
N TRP A 422 -17.67 0.16 -15.95
CA TRP A 422 -17.34 -0.33 -14.63
C TRP A 422 -18.33 0.12 -13.57
N SER A 423 -18.71 -0.77 -12.68
CA SER A 423 -19.33 -0.37 -11.42
C SER A 423 -18.34 0.46 -10.58
N PRO A 424 -18.79 1.44 -9.77
CA PRO A 424 -17.92 2.31 -9.01
C PRO A 424 -16.98 1.59 -8.05
N ASP A 425 -17.41 0.41 -7.57
CA ASP A 425 -16.64 -0.47 -6.70
C ASP A 425 -15.60 -1.32 -7.47
N GLY A 426 -15.57 -1.23 -8.82
CA GLY A 426 -14.66 -1.99 -9.68
C GLY A 426 -14.89 -3.50 -9.70
N ASN A 427 -16.02 -4.00 -9.17
CA ASN A 427 -16.27 -5.43 -9.04
C ASN A 427 -17.03 -6.02 -10.20
N ARG A 428 -17.79 -5.19 -10.91
CA ARG A 428 -18.67 -5.63 -11.99
C ARG A 428 -18.47 -4.76 -13.21
N ILE A 429 -18.79 -5.35 -14.36
CA ILE A 429 -18.83 -4.67 -15.63
C ILE A 429 -20.23 -4.83 -16.19
N ALA A 430 -20.87 -3.72 -16.56
CA ALA A 430 -22.07 -3.70 -17.35
C ALA A 430 -21.67 -3.46 -18.81
N PHE A 431 -22.39 -4.08 -19.73
CA PHE A 431 -22.20 -3.86 -21.16
C PHE A 431 -23.52 -4.06 -21.92
N VAL A 432 -23.55 -3.60 -23.16
CA VAL A 432 -24.69 -3.74 -24.04
C VAL A 432 -24.47 -4.92 -24.97
N ARG A 433 -25.39 -5.87 -24.98
CA ARG A 433 -25.47 -6.97 -25.94
C ARG A 433 -26.57 -6.66 -26.95
N VAL A 434 -26.28 -6.86 -28.23
CA VAL A 434 -27.22 -6.58 -29.33
C VAL A 434 -27.49 -7.86 -30.09
N GLU A 435 -28.74 -8.30 -30.07
CA GLU A 435 -29.23 -9.46 -30.81
C GLU A 435 -30.38 -9.02 -31.75
N GLY A 436 -30.10 -8.98 -33.03
CA GLY A 436 -31.10 -8.47 -34.02
C GLY A 436 -31.55 -7.05 -33.73
N HIS A 437 -32.81 -6.87 -33.30
CA HIS A 437 -33.39 -5.55 -32.95
C HIS A 437 -33.45 -5.34 -31.40
N ILE A 438 -33.12 -6.34 -30.63
CA ILE A 438 -33.12 -6.28 -29.15
C ILE A 438 -31.76 -5.81 -28.67
N SER A 439 -31.76 -4.90 -27.69
CA SER A 439 -30.56 -4.54 -26.92
C SER A 439 -30.76 -4.89 -25.45
N SER A 440 -29.79 -5.59 -24.88
CA SER A 440 -29.82 -6.00 -23.47
C SER A 440 -28.68 -5.38 -22.68
N ILE A 441 -28.93 -4.97 -21.44
CA ILE A 441 -27.86 -4.59 -20.49
C ILE A 441 -27.53 -5.84 -19.70
N VAL A 442 -26.29 -6.27 -19.82
CA VAL A 442 -25.74 -7.46 -19.16
C VAL A 442 -24.72 -7.01 -18.11
N VAL A 443 -24.74 -7.63 -16.96
CA VAL A 443 -23.77 -7.42 -15.88
C VAL A 443 -23.02 -8.70 -15.60
N ILE A 444 -21.72 -8.62 -15.51
CA ILE A 444 -20.83 -9.73 -15.17
C ILE A 444 -19.83 -9.29 -14.08
N SER A 445 -19.33 -10.23 -13.29
CA SER A 445 -18.21 -9.95 -12.38
C SER A 445 -16.94 -9.62 -13.18
N ALA A 446 -16.15 -8.65 -12.74
CA ALA A 446 -14.86 -8.32 -13.35
C ALA A 446 -13.85 -9.51 -13.28
N LEU A 447 -14.14 -10.53 -12.50
CA LEU A 447 -13.38 -11.78 -12.43
C LEU A 447 -13.90 -12.86 -13.38
N GLY A 448 -14.90 -12.53 -14.20
CA GLY A 448 -15.61 -13.50 -15.03
C GLY A 448 -16.69 -14.26 -14.25
N GLY A 449 -17.33 -15.21 -14.91
CA GLY A 449 -18.37 -16.06 -14.31
C GLY A 449 -19.74 -15.89 -14.98
N THR A 450 -20.81 -16.05 -14.21
CA THR A 450 -22.17 -16.02 -14.76
C THR A 450 -22.60 -14.60 -15.16
N GLU A 451 -23.02 -14.46 -16.40
CA GLU A 451 -23.62 -13.24 -16.93
C GLU A 451 -25.06 -13.07 -16.42
N GLN A 452 -25.45 -11.85 -16.13
CA GLN A 452 -26.81 -11.54 -15.70
C GLN A 452 -27.42 -10.47 -16.58
N VAL A 453 -28.43 -10.80 -17.36
CA VAL A 453 -29.24 -9.81 -18.05
C VAL A 453 -30.12 -9.09 -17.04
N ILE A 454 -29.95 -7.77 -16.94
CA ILE A 454 -30.69 -6.92 -15.98
C ILE A 454 -31.78 -6.10 -16.65
N TYR A 455 -31.69 -5.87 -17.97
CA TYR A 455 -32.68 -5.13 -18.74
C TYR A 455 -32.67 -5.56 -20.20
N GLU A 456 -33.84 -5.56 -20.86
CA GLU A 456 -34.01 -5.81 -22.29
C GLU A 456 -34.90 -4.73 -22.90
N LEU A 457 -34.51 -4.26 -24.07
CA LEU A 457 -35.20 -3.22 -24.84
C LEU A 457 -35.46 -3.73 -26.28
N ASP A 458 -36.71 -3.72 -26.71
CA ASP A 458 -37.06 -3.87 -28.15
C ASP A 458 -36.74 -2.54 -28.89
N GLY A 459 -35.46 -2.41 -29.23
CA GLY A 459 -34.89 -1.18 -29.79
C GLY A 459 -33.38 -1.17 -29.67
N ARG A 460 -32.78 0.01 -29.81
CA ARG A 460 -31.33 0.18 -29.72
C ARG A 460 -30.95 1.05 -28.56
N ILE A 461 -29.96 0.59 -27.79
CA ILE A 461 -29.19 1.44 -26.89
C ILE A 461 -28.15 2.14 -27.78
N THR A 462 -28.21 3.47 -27.84
CA THR A 462 -27.51 4.27 -28.87
C THR A 462 -26.28 5.01 -28.31
N SER A 463 -26.01 4.93 -27.01
CA SER A 463 -24.85 5.55 -26.37
C SER A 463 -24.07 4.57 -25.55
N SER A 464 -22.89 4.99 -25.05
CA SER A 464 -22.27 4.36 -23.90
C SER A 464 -23.25 4.34 -22.72
N ILE A 465 -23.15 3.32 -21.91
CA ILE A 465 -23.84 3.23 -20.62
C ILE A 465 -22.92 3.76 -19.54
N ASP A 466 -23.48 4.35 -18.48
CA ASP A 466 -22.71 4.88 -17.38
C ASP A 466 -23.34 4.50 -16.04
N TRP A 467 -22.50 4.13 -15.08
CA TRP A 467 -22.95 3.68 -13.76
C TRP A 467 -22.90 4.84 -12.77
N SER A 468 -23.97 5.04 -12.02
CA SER A 468 -24.02 6.08 -10.98
C SER A 468 -22.97 5.85 -9.91
N ALA A 469 -22.46 6.91 -9.29
CA ALA A 469 -21.42 6.86 -8.27
C ALA A 469 -21.81 6.04 -7.02
N ASP A 470 -23.12 5.92 -6.72
CA ASP A 470 -23.65 5.09 -5.64
C ASP A 470 -23.77 3.59 -5.99
N GLY A 471 -23.48 3.24 -7.25
CA GLY A 471 -23.55 1.87 -7.75
C GLY A 471 -24.97 1.29 -7.87
N GLN A 472 -26.02 2.12 -7.78
CA GLN A 472 -27.39 1.66 -7.78
C GLN A 472 -28.09 1.81 -9.13
N HIS A 473 -27.61 2.70 -10.00
CA HIS A 473 -28.27 3.01 -11.26
C HIS A 473 -27.30 2.94 -12.44
N ILE A 474 -27.85 2.66 -13.63
CA ILE A 474 -27.17 2.75 -14.92
C ILE A 474 -27.98 3.68 -15.81
N ALA A 475 -27.33 4.72 -16.36
CA ALA A 475 -27.93 5.64 -17.30
C ALA A 475 -27.53 5.30 -18.75
N PHE A 476 -28.44 5.42 -19.69
CA PHE A 476 -28.20 5.18 -21.11
C PHE A 476 -29.19 5.92 -22.02
N ALA A 477 -28.77 6.19 -23.24
CA ALA A 477 -29.70 6.67 -24.27
C ALA A 477 -30.24 5.49 -25.10
N PHE A 478 -31.51 5.58 -25.43
CA PHE A 478 -32.21 4.55 -26.20
C PHE A 478 -32.98 5.13 -27.37
N ARG A 479 -33.22 4.28 -28.34
CA ARG A 479 -34.17 4.51 -29.45
C ARG A 479 -34.99 3.23 -29.63
N ASP A 480 -36.28 3.35 -29.46
CA ASP A 480 -37.25 2.30 -29.81
C ASP A 480 -38.11 2.75 -31.02
N GLN A 481 -39.16 2.01 -31.36
CA GLN A 481 -40.06 2.30 -32.48
C GLN A 481 -40.90 3.56 -32.26
N LYS A 482 -41.00 4.09 -31.04
CA LYS A 482 -41.91 5.15 -30.63
C LYS A 482 -41.20 6.40 -30.13
N SER A 483 -40.01 6.26 -29.58
CA SER A 483 -39.34 7.35 -28.88
C SER A 483 -37.82 7.23 -28.92
N ILE A 484 -37.18 8.38 -28.70
CA ILE A 484 -35.76 8.50 -28.39
C ILE A 484 -35.70 9.15 -27.01
N GLY A 485 -34.79 8.68 -26.15
CA GLY A 485 -34.68 9.28 -24.82
C GLY A 485 -33.45 8.84 -24.04
N ILE A 486 -33.35 9.37 -22.84
CA ILE A 486 -32.37 8.98 -21.82
C ILE A 486 -33.15 8.36 -20.68
N THR A 487 -32.69 7.21 -20.20
CA THR A 487 -33.31 6.50 -19.11
C THR A 487 -32.27 6.08 -18.05
N GLU A 488 -32.77 5.90 -16.84
CA GLU A 488 -32.05 5.40 -15.69
C GLU A 488 -32.65 4.05 -15.29
N LEU A 489 -31.81 3.03 -15.16
CA LEU A 489 -32.16 1.69 -14.73
C LEU A 489 -31.64 1.45 -13.32
N ASN A 490 -32.50 1.08 -12.38
CA ASN A 490 -32.07 0.61 -11.07
C ASN A 490 -31.59 -0.83 -11.15
N VAL A 491 -30.32 -1.05 -10.80
CA VAL A 491 -29.65 -2.36 -10.95
C VAL A 491 -30.23 -3.43 -10.03
N ARG A 492 -30.75 -3.06 -8.84
CA ARG A 492 -31.24 -4.00 -7.84
C ARG A 492 -32.66 -4.49 -8.11
N ASN A 493 -33.57 -3.55 -8.37
CA ASN A 493 -35.01 -3.88 -8.56
C ASN A 493 -35.43 -3.88 -10.03
N ARG A 494 -34.51 -3.54 -10.96
CA ARG A 494 -34.70 -3.51 -12.42
C ARG A 494 -35.79 -2.51 -12.87
N SER A 495 -36.16 -1.55 -12.04
CA SER A 495 -37.07 -0.49 -12.44
C SER A 495 -36.36 0.53 -13.31
N ILE A 496 -37.11 1.06 -14.29
CA ILE A 496 -36.63 2.11 -15.17
C ILE A 496 -37.32 3.44 -14.87
N ARG A 497 -36.60 4.53 -15.06
CA ARG A 497 -37.11 5.89 -14.97
C ARG A 497 -36.63 6.66 -16.20
N VAL A 498 -37.54 7.05 -17.03
CA VAL A 498 -37.22 7.90 -18.19
C VAL A 498 -36.92 9.31 -17.71
N LEU A 499 -35.72 9.79 -17.98
CA LEU A 499 -35.24 11.11 -17.59
C LEU A 499 -35.62 12.17 -18.63
N VAL A 500 -35.44 11.83 -19.90
CA VAL A 500 -35.81 12.68 -21.07
C VAL A 500 -36.35 11.79 -22.16
N SER A 501 -37.45 12.14 -22.77
CA SER A 501 -37.93 11.48 -23.99
C SER A 501 -38.51 12.51 -24.98
N ASP A 502 -38.14 12.36 -26.23
CA ASP A 502 -38.81 13.06 -27.33
C ASP A 502 -39.80 12.08 -28.01
N GLY A 503 -41.08 12.27 -27.71
CA GLY A 503 -42.18 11.44 -28.23
C GLY A 503 -42.58 11.71 -29.67
N SER A 504 -41.80 12.46 -30.44
CA SER A 504 -42.19 12.93 -31.80
C SER A 504 -41.63 12.12 -32.95
N LEU A 505 -41.41 10.81 -32.77
CA LEU A 505 -41.21 9.92 -33.94
C LEU A 505 -42.56 9.40 -34.43
N THR A 506 -43.43 10.28 -34.92
CA THR A 506 -44.54 9.88 -35.76
C THR A 506 -44.08 9.94 -37.21
N THR A 507 -43.91 8.71 -37.78
CA THR A 507 -43.79 8.33 -39.22
C THR A 507 -42.61 8.91 -39.97
#